data_11898cff1c5ceba218e6ca420a0ceeac
#
_entry.id   11898cff1c5ceba218e6ca420a0ceeac
#
_cell.length_a   1.000
_cell.length_b   1.000
_cell.length_c   1.000
_cell.angle_alpha   90.00
_cell.angle_beta   90.00
_cell.angle_gamma   90.00
#
_symmetry.space_group_name_H-M   'P 1'
#
loop_
_entity.id
_entity.type
_entity.pdbx_description
1 polymer ?
#
loop_
_entity_poly.entity_id
_entity_poly.type
_entity_poly.pdbx_seq_one_letter_code
_entity_poly.pdbx_strand_id
1 'polypeptide(L)'
;MANEYIFPTKLEGFIRLDENGGKYNNRCFSFQIDSETLKKMEADRVQLLKWLDTKPNTKGAITRPPKWEGKDVVSYNYDGEKQKAPIFVDTDGTPLTKDVLKSLSKGTEVQLIVQQKPYCVSGVKGTSFQVIAARVHKLVTYSGATDKGELSIDDINSMFLKTEGYKQEQPVVTAEPSSYEPSYEVDF
;
A
#
# COMPACT_ATOMS: atom_id res chain seq x y z
N MET A 1 10.61 25.48 5.66
CA MET A 1 11.42 24.76 4.65
C MET A 1 10.98 23.30 4.65
N ALA A 2 10.69 22.75 3.49
CA ALA A 2 10.28 21.37 3.34
C ALA A 2 10.76 20.88 1.98
N ASN A 3 11.24 19.65 1.90
CA ASN A 3 11.63 19.00 0.66
C ASN A 3 10.63 17.89 0.33
N GLU A 4 10.28 17.75 -0.94
CA GLU A 4 9.34 16.74 -1.44
C GLU A 4 10.07 15.77 -2.36
N TYR A 5 9.66 14.51 -2.26
CA TYR A 5 10.20 13.40 -3.05
C TYR A 5 9.06 12.59 -3.63
N ILE A 6 9.21 12.19 -4.88
CA ILE A 6 8.27 11.34 -5.58
C ILE A 6 9.05 10.13 -6.07
N PHE A 7 8.65 8.94 -5.67
CA PHE A 7 9.32 7.70 -6.06
C PHE A 7 8.35 6.52 -6.13
N PRO A 8 8.62 5.57 -7.04
CA PRO A 8 7.85 4.33 -7.10
C PRO A 8 8.31 3.35 -6.02
N THR A 9 7.38 2.58 -5.48
CA THR A 9 7.68 1.51 -4.53
C THR A 9 6.56 0.47 -4.51
N LYS A 10 6.75 -0.57 -3.72
CA LYS A 10 5.72 -1.56 -3.40
C LYS A 10 5.38 -1.48 -1.92
N LEU A 11 4.11 -1.64 -1.60
CA LEU A 11 3.70 -1.76 -0.21
C LEU A 11 4.16 -3.10 0.35
N GLU A 12 4.71 -3.04 1.56
CA GLU A 12 5.30 -4.18 2.26
C GLU A 12 4.58 -4.45 3.58
N GLY A 13 4.65 -5.70 4.05
CA GLY A 13 4.18 -6.06 5.37
C GLY A 13 2.69 -5.85 5.62
N PHE A 14 2.36 -5.54 6.86
CA PHE A 14 0.99 -5.32 7.30
C PHE A 14 0.51 -3.90 6.93
N ILE A 15 -0.70 -3.83 6.39
CA ILE A 15 -1.32 -2.59 5.90
C ILE A 15 -2.65 -2.37 6.62
N ARG A 16 -2.83 -1.17 7.17
CA ARG A 16 -4.09 -0.71 7.76
C ARG A 16 -4.31 0.75 7.37
N LEU A 17 -5.26 1.00 6.49
CA LEU A 17 -5.51 2.32 5.90
C LEU A 17 -6.94 2.81 6.08
N ASP A 18 -7.87 1.92 6.34
CA ASP A 18 -9.30 2.19 6.41
C ASP A 18 -9.72 2.81 7.75
N GLU A 19 -9.14 2.35 8.84
CA GLU A 19 -9.46 2.83 10.19
C GLU A 19 -8.26 2.72 11.13
N ASN A 20 -8.29 3.47 12.24
CA ASN A 20 -7.31 3.33 13.30
C ASN A 20 -7.52 2.00 14.04
N GLY A 21 -6.43 1.40 14.48
CA GLY A 21 -6.52 0.15 15.23
C GLY A 21 -5.18 -0.34 15.78
N GLY A 22 -5.20 -1.52 16.38
CA GLY A 22 -4.05 -2.12 17.03
C GLY A 22 -3.69 -1.48 18.37
N LYS A 23 -2.56 -1.91 18.94
CA LYS A 23 -2.08 -1.44 20.24
C LYS A 23 -1.93 0.08 20.35
N TYR A 24 -1.56 0.74 19.25
CA TYR A 24 -1.29 2.17 19.22
C TYR A 24 -2.42 2.98 18.60
N ASN A 25 -3.55 2.36 18.29
CA ASN A 25 -4.73 2.99 17.68
C ASN A 25 -4.34 3.89 16.49
N ASN A 26 -3.62 3.34 15.54
CA ASN A 26 -3.12 4.04 14.36
C ASN A 26 -3.40 3.28 13.07
N ARG A 27 -3.18 3.97 11.95
CA ARG A 27 -3.07 3.39 10.61
C ARG A 27 -1.60 3.22 10.25
N CYS A 28 -1.29 2.27 9.40
CA CYS A 28 0.09 1.99 9.04
C CYS A 28 0.22 1.31 7.67
N PHE A 29 1.37 1.52 7.08
CA PHE A 29 1.87 0.76 5.95
C PHE A 29 3.39 0.88 5.89
N SER A 30 4.02 0.00 5.14
CA SER A 30 5.48 -0.03 5.00
C SER A 30 5.87 -0.08 3.54
N PHE A 31 7.05 0.43 3.22
CA PHE A 31 7.58 0.49 1.85
C PHE A 31 9.10 0.61 1.87
N GLN A 32 9.70 0.40 0.71
CA GLN A 32 11.12 0.65 0.50
C GLN A 32 11.34 2.00 -0.18
N ILE A 33 12.43 2.67 0.12
CA ILE A 33 12.88 3.87 -0.57
C ILE A 33 14.00 3.45 -1.50
N ASP A 34 13.90 3.80 -2.78
CA ASP A 34 14.97 3.52 -3.74
C ASP A 34 16.27 4.25 -3.36
N SER A 35 17.39 3.69 -3.77
CA SER A 35 18.71 4.18 -3.35
C SER A 35 19.02 5.60 -3.82
N GLU A 36 18.47 6.02 -4.96
CA GLU A 36 18.69 7.38 -5.50
C GLU A 36 17.91 8.40 -4.67
N THR A 37 16.63 8.13 -4.41
CA THR A 37 15.79 8.97 -3.55
C THR A 37 16.38 9.05 -2.14
N LEU A 38 16.85 7.92 -1.60
CA LEU A 38 17.45 7.87 -0.27
C LEU A 38 18.70 8.76 -0.17
N LYS A 39 19.59 8.70 -1.16
CA LYS A 39 20.78 9.57 -1.22
C LYS A 39 20.40 11.05 -1.23
N LYS A 40 19.37 11.41 -2.00
CA LYS A 40 18.85 12.79 -2.04
C LYS A 40 18.29 13.21 -0.70
N MET A 41 17.48 12.35 -0.08
CA MET A 41 16.91 12.62 1.25
C MET A 41 17.98 12.81 2.32
N GLU A 42 19.05 12.01 2.30
CA GLU A 42 20.19 12.14 3.21
C GLU A 42 20.93 13.47 3.00
N ALA A 43 21.22 13.84 1.76
CA ALA A 43 21.87 15.10 1.45
C ALA A 43 21.03 16.30 1.90
N ASP A 44 19.73 16.26 1.62
CA ASP A 44 18.81 17.33 2.02
C ASP A 44 18.66 17.38 3.55
N ARG A 45 18.66 16.23 4.22
CA ARG A 45 18.64 16.16 5.69
C ARG A 45 19.82 16.91 6.31
N VAL A 46 21.02 16.72 5.77
CA VAL A 46 22.21 17.46 6.23
C VAL A 46 22.00 18.97 6.12
N GLN A 47 21.41 19.43 5.01
CA GLN A 47 21.14 20.86 4.82
C GLN A 47 20.06 21.38 5.79
N LEU A 48 19.01 20.60 6.01
CA LEU A 48 17.95 20.95 6.95
C LEU A 48 18.44 21.02 8.40
N LEU A 49 19.32 20.11 8.79
CA LEU A 49 19.95 20.14 10.11
C LEU A 49 20.89 21.35 10.29
N LYS A 50 21.69 21.69 9.28
CA LYS A 50 22.51 22.90 9.27
C LYS A 50 21.66 24.17 9.39
N TRP A 51 20.54 24.22 8.68
CA TRP A 51 19.59 25.32 8.80
C TRP A 51 19.01 25.42 10.21
N LEU A 52 18.65 24.27 10.85
CA LEU A 52 18.20 24.25 12.23
C LEU A 52 19.26 24.83 13.17
N ASP A 53 20.53 24.51 12.97
CA ASP A 53 21.63 24.98 13.82
C ASP A 53 21.81 26.51 13.80
N THR A 54 21.26 27.19 12.80
CA THR A 54 21.20 28.67 12.77
C THR A 54 20.14 29.25 13.71
N LYS A 55 19.23 28.43 14.26
CA LYS A 55 18.12 28.88 15.11
C LYS A 55 18.54 28.88 16.58
N PRO A 56 18.22 29.94 17.34
CA PRO A 56 18.64 30.04 18.73
C PRO A 56 18.07 28.98 19.66
N ASN A 57 16.88 28.50 19.37
CA ASN A 57 16.17 27.47 20.15
C ASN A 57 16.66 26.05 19.92
N THR A 58 17.61 25.82 19.04
CA THR A 58 18.18 24.49 18.75
C THR A 58 19.56 24.27 19.40
N LYS A 59 20.09 25.25 20.11
CA LYS A 59 21.38 25.12 20.79
C LYS A 59 21.31 24.02 21.85
N GLY A 60 22.25 23.07 21.77
CA GLY A 60 22.31 21.92 22.69
C GLY A 60 21.27 20.81 22.43
N ALA A 61 20.46 20.94 21.39
CA ALA A 61 19.51 19.89 21.04
C ALA A 61 20.20 18.63 20.50
N ILE A 62 19.73 17.47 20.96
CA ILE A 62 20.22 16.16 20.51
C ILE A 62 19.63 15.87 19.12
N THR A 63 20.47 15.45 18.17
CA THR A 63 20.03 15.07 16.83
C THR A 63 19.47 13.64 16.83
N ARG A 64 18.22 13.49 16.41
CA ARG A 64 17.57 12.19 16.26
C ARG A 64 17.89 11.58 14.89
N PRO A 65 18.21 10.28 14.81
CA PRO A 65 18.41 9.61 13.53
C PRO A 65 17.11 9.61 12.69
N PRO A 66 17.21 9.54 11.36
CA PRO A 66 16.05 9.49 10.48
C PRO A 66 15.36 8.11 10.58
N LYS A 67 14.09 8.06 10.19
CA LYS A 67 13.28 6.82 10.26
C LYS A 67 13.83 5.69 9.40
N TRP A 68 14.58 5.99 8.35
CA TRP A 68 15.15 5.02 7.40
C TRP A 68 16.54 4.51 7.79
N GLU A 69 17.17 5.06 8.84
CA GLU A 69 18.51 4.64 9.22
C GLU A 69 18.57 3.15 9.58
N GLY A 70 19.44 2.43 8.87
CA GLY A 70 19.65 1.00 9.08
C GLY A 70 18.46 0.10 8.72
N LYS A 71 17.53 0.59 7.91
CA LYS A 71 16.32 -0.14 7.53
C LYS A 71 16.15 -0.22 6.02
N ASP A 72 15.88 -1.41 5.51
CA ASP A 72 15.48 -1.60 4.11
C ASP A 72 14.01 -1.25 3.89
N VAL A 73 13.15 -1.52 4.88
CA VAL A 73 11.72 -1.23 4.86
C VAL A 73 11.41 -0.17 5.91
N VAL A 74 10.78 0.90 5.47
CA VAL A 74 10.32 2.00 6.32
C VAL A 74 8.85 1.82 6.66
N SER A 75 8.54 1.80 7.94
CA SER A 75 7.15 1.79 8.42
C SER A 75 6.66 3.21 8.64
N TYR A 76 5.51 3.52 8.06
CA TYR A 76 4.81 4.78 8.27
C TYR A 76 3.55 4.56 9.09
N ASN A 77 3.51 5.17 10.28
CA ASN A 77 2.39 5.08 11.20
C ASN A 77 1.81 6.46 11.42
N TYR A 78 0.50 6.58 11.40
CA TYR A 78 -0.19 7.84 11.61
C TYR A 78 -1.56 7.64 12.27
N ASP A 79 -2.00 8.64 13.01
CA ASP A 79 -3.36 8.69 13.56
C ASP A 79 -4.27 9.37 12.52
N GLY A 80 -5.08 8.58 11.84
CA GLY A 80 -5.96 9.08 10.77
C GLY A 80 -7.08 10.00 11.24
N GLU A 81 -7.33 10.08 12.55
CA GLU A 81 -8.32 10.99 13.14
C GLU A 81 -7.69 12.33 13.57
N LYS A 82 -6.43 12.29 14.03
CA LYS A 82 -5.72 13.47 14.56
C LYS A 82 -4.78 14.11 13.55
N GLN A 83 -4.30 13.36 12.58
CA GLN A 83 -3.34 13.80 11.58
C GLN A 83 -3.98 13.76 10.18
N LYS A 84 -3.51 14.64 9.31
CA LYS A 84 -3.89 14.57 7.91
C LYS A 84 -3.41 13.25 7.32
N ALA A 85 -4.35 12.36 7.01
CA ALA A 85 -4.05 11.08 6.38
C ALA A 85 -3.48 11.24 4.97
N PRO A 86 -2.57 10.37 4.52
CA PRO A 86 -2.17 10.31 3.12
C PRO A 86 -3.37 10.08 2.21
N ILE A 87 -3.39 10.76 1.07
CA ILE A 87 -4.44 10.61 0.07
C ILE A 87 -4.01 9.51 -0.89
N PHE A 88 -4.79 8.44 -0.97
CA PHE A 88 -4.60 7.36 -1.95
C PHE A 88 -5.50 7.61 -3.15
N VAL A 89 -4.91 7.64 -4.33
CA VAL A 89 -5.61 7.85 -5.60
C VAL A 89 -5.27 6.74 -6.59
N ASP A 90 -6.15 6.52 -7.55
CA ASP A 90 -5.87 5.67 -8.70
C ASP A 90 -5.05 6.41 -9.78
N THR A 91 -4.80 5.78 -10.92
CA THR A 91 -4.03 6.37 -12.02
C THR A 91 -4.71 7.57 -12.66
N ASP A 92 -6.03 7.70 -12.52
CA ASP A 92 -6.82 8.84 -13.01
C ASP A 92 -6.90 9.99 -11.98
N GLY A 93 -6.34 9.78 -10.79
CA GLY A 93 -6.35 10.76 -9.70
C GLY A 93 -7.61 10.71 -8.85
N THR A 94 -8.44 9.69 -9.01
CA THR A 94 -9.66 9.50 -8.21
C THR A 94 -9.30 8.93 -6.83
N PRO A 95 -9.74 9.55 -5.73
CA PRO A 95 -9.51 9.02 -4.39
C PRO A 95 -10.08 7.61 -4.22
N LEU A 96 -9.30 6.72 -3.60
CA LEU A 96 -9.76 5.36 -3.32
C LEU A 96 -10.81 5.36 -2.23
N THR A 97 -11.81 4.50 -2.39
CA THR A 97 -12.85 4.29 -1.39
C THR A 97 -12.31 3.55 -0.17
N LYS A 98 -13.01 3.64 0.95
CA LYS A 98 -12.66 2.93 2.19
C LYS A 98 -12.57 1.41 1.97
N ASP A 99 -13.46 0.85 1.16
CA ASP A 99 -13.47 -0.58 0.85
C ASP A 99 -12.23 -1.01 0.07
N VAL A 100 -11.78 -0.21 -0.90
CA VAL A 100 -10.54 -0.44 -1.63
C VAL A 100 -9.33 -0.30 -0.72
N LEU A 101 -9.28 0.70 0.14
CA LEU A 101 -8.21 0.88 1.13
C LEU A 101 -8.09 -0.31 2.08
N LYS A 102 -9.20 -0.87 2.50
CA LYS A 102 -9.26 -2.07 3.34
C LYS A 102 -8.71 -3.31 2.64
N SER A 103 -8.88 -3.40 1.33
CA SER A 103 -8.47 -4.54 0.50
C SER A 103 -7.02 -4.48 0.03
N LEU A 104 -6.32 -3.35 0.20
CA LEU A 104 -4.93 -3.18 -0.21
C LEU A 104 -4.02 -4.17 0.50
N SER A 105 -3.20 -4.86 -0.27
CA SER A 105 -2.30 -5.91 0.22
C SER A 105 -0.85 -5.65 -0.14
N LYS A 106 0.03 -6.36 0.55
CA LYS A 106 1.45 -6.41 0.24
C LYS A 106 1.68 -6.67 -1.25
N GLY A 107 2.63 -5.96 -1.85
CA GLY A 107 2.96 -6.05 -3.26
C GLY A 107 2.22 -5.06 -4.16
N THR A 108 1.25 -4.30 -3.63
CA THR A 108 0.63 -3.19 -4.35
C THR A 108 1.68 -2.19 -4.80
N GLU A 109 1.74 -1.90 -6.09
CA GLU A 109 2.69 -0.97 -6.67
C GLU A 109 2.12 0.45 -6.61
N VAL A 110 2.88 1.34 -5.99
CA VAL A 110 2.47 2.73 -5.77
C VAL A 110 3.58 3.70 -6.13
N GLN A 111 3.20 4.93 -6.42
CA GLN A 111 4.09 6.08 -6.44
C GLN A 111 3.76 6.94 -5.23
N LEU A 112 4.74 7.18 -4.36
CA LEU A 112 4.57 7.96 -3.14
C LEU A 112 5.03 9.40 -3.34
N ILE A 113 4.31 10.32 -2.71
CA ILE A 113 4.77 11.70 -2.44
C ILE A 113 5.09 11.79 -0.96
N VAL A 114 6.35 12.05 -0.66
CA VAL A 114 6.86 12.12 0.71
C VAL A 114 7.44 13.50 0.95
N GLN A 115 7.23 14.04 2.13
CA GLN A 115 7.75 15.33 2.56
C GLN A 115 8.69 15.16 3.74
N GLN A 116 9.83 15.83 3.69
CA GLN A 116 10.79 15.92 4.77
C GLN A 116 10.86 17.36 5.29
N LYS A 117 10.66 17.54 6.58
CA LYS A 117 10.67 18.83 7.26
C LYS A 117 11.60 18.81 8.47
N PRO A 118 12.33 19.89 8.74
CA PRO A 118 13.10 20.01 9.96
C PRO A 118 12.17 20.25 11.17
N TYR A 119 12.54 19.71 12.31
CA TYR A 119 11.85 19.97 13.58
C TYR A 119 12.85 20.10 14.73
N CYS A 120 12.44 20.83 15.75
CA CYS A 120 13.11 20.87 17.04
C CYS A 120 12.05 21.00 18.13
N VAL A 121 11.92 19.97 18.94
CA VAL A 121 10.92 19.91 20.02
C VAL A 121 11.55 19.30 21.26
N SER A 122 11.35 19.95 22.41
CA SER A 122 11.82 19.46 23.72
C SER A 122 13.30 19.06 23.75
N GLY A 123 14.17 19.86 23.13
CA GLY A 123 15.62 19.57 23.11
C GLY A 123 16.05 18.46 22.16
N VAL A 124 15.17 18.00 21.29
CA VAL A 124 15.47 17.03 20.24
C VAL A 124 15.20 17.65 18.87
N LYS A 125 16.20 17.60 17.99
CA LYS A 125 16.09 18.08 16.61
C LYS A 125 16.24 16.93 15.62
N GLY A 126 15.67 17.10 14.45
CA GLY A 126 15.73 16.10 13.39
C GLY A 126 14.96 16.53 12.16
N THR A 127 14.70 15.57 11.31
CA THR A 127 13.79 15.73 10.18
C THR A 127 12.60 14.78 10.31
N SER A 128 11.40 15.31 10.15
CA SER A 128 10.18 14.52 10.10
C SER A 128 9.98 13.96 8.69
N PHE A 129 9.38 12.82 8.64
CA PHE A 129 9.02 12.12 7.42
C PHE A 129 7.50 11.98 7.36
N GLN A 130 6.88 12.50 6.31
CA GLN A 130 5.44 12.45 6.15
C GLN A 130 5.09 11.98 4.73
N VAL A 131 4.26 10.96 4.62
CA VAL A 131 3.65 10.56 3.35
C VAL A 131 2.44 11.45 3.10
N ILE A 132 2.44 12.15 1.99
CA ILE A 132 1.38 13.09 1.61
C ILE A 132 0.31 12.40 0.76
N ALA A 133 0.75 11.62 -0.22
CA ALA A 133 -0.14 10.92 -1.13
C ALA A 133 0.51 9.65 -1.69
N ALA A 134 -0.33 8.76 -2.18
CA ALA A 134 0.06 7.58 -2.91
C ALA A 134 -0.84 7.41 -4.15
N ARG A 135 -0.23 7.22 -5.31
CA ARG A 135 -0.93 6.82 -6.53
C ARG A 135 -0.73 5.32 -6.72
N VAL A 136 -1.82 4.58 -6.77
CA VAL A 136 -1.80 3.12 -6.97
C VAL A 136 -1.73 2.83 -8.46
N HIS A 137 -0.66 2.17 -8.90
CA HIS A 137 -0.46 1.75 -10.28
C HIS A 137 -0.91 0.32 -10.53
N LYS A 138 -0.63 -0.57 -9.58
CA LYS A 138 -1.05 -1.96 -9.65
C LYS A 138 -1.59 -2.39 -8.29
N LEU A 139 -2.88 -2.58 -8.26
CA LEU A 139 -3.59 -3.01 -7.07
C LEU A 139 -3.37 -4.50 -6.84
N VAL A 140 -2.85 -4.87 -5.69
CA VAL A 140 -2.90 -6.23 -5.17
C VAL A 140 -3.91 -6.21 -4.04
N THR A 141 -5.04 -6.86 -4.28
CA THR A 141 -6.05 -7.06 -3.24
C THR A 141 -5.79 -8.38 -2.53
N TYR A 142 -5.98 -8.37 -1.25
CA TYR A 142 -6.23 -9.60 -0.54
C TYR A 142 -7.58 -10.12 -1.06
N SER A 143 -7.52 -11.01 -2.04
CA SER A 143 -8.73 -11.66 -2.53
C SER A 143 -9.30 -12.41 -1.35
N GLY A 144 -10.36 -11.90 -0.74
CA GLY A 144 -11.12 -12.38 0.41
C GLY A 144 -11.10 -13.87 0.70
N ALA A 145 -10.05 -14.47 0.32
CA ALA A 145 -9.65 -15.76 0.69
C ALA A 145 -9.74 -15.69 2.18
N THR A 146 -10.83 -16.11 2.61
CA THR A 146 -11.11 -16.61 3.90
C THR A 146 -9.87 -16.59 4.78
N ASP A 147 -10.01 -16.24 6.02
CA ASP A 147 -9.02 -16.30 7.11
C ASP A 147 -8.22 -17.63 7.21
N LYS A 148 -8.33 -18.50 6.23
CA LYS A 148 -7.76 -19.85 6.19
C LYS A 148 -6.60 -20.01 5.21
N GLY A 149 -6.14 -18.95 4.56
CA GLY A 149 -4.98 -19.02 3.65
C GLY A 149 -5.24 -19.89 2.40
N GLU A 150 -6.48 -20.04 2.01
CA GLU A 150 -6.84 -20.76 0.77
C GLU A 150 -6.47 -19.90 -0.45
N LEU A 151 -5.62 -20.44 -1.31
CA LEU A 151 -5.30 -19.83 -2.59
C LEU A 151 -6.51 -19.93 -3.52
N SER A 152 -6.83 -18.85 -4.23
CA SER A 152 -7.82 -18.90 -5.30
C SER A 152 -7.30 -19.76 -6.46
N ILE A 153 -8.20 -20.26 -7.30
CA ILE A 153 -7.82 -21.02 -8.51
C ILE A 153 -6.95 -20.17 -9.44
N ASP A 154 -7.24 -18.86 -9.52
CA ASP A 154 -6.45 -17.95 -10.34
C ASP A 154 -5.04 -17.74 -9.77
N ASP A 155 -4.90 -17.67 -8.44
CA ASP A 155 -3.58 -17.60 -7.78
C ASP A 155 -2.77 -18.89 -8.05
N ILE A 156 -3.40 -20.04 -7.94
CA ILE A 156 -2.79 -21.33 -8.23
C ILE A 156 -2.33 -21.40 -9.69
N ASN A 157 -3.19 -20.98 -10.62
CA ASN A 157 -2.87 -20.97 -12.05
C ASN A 157 -1.74 -20.00 -12.40
N SER A 158 -1.63 -18.88 -11.68
CA SER A 158 -0.54 -17.92 -11.86
C SER A 158 0.79 -18.42 -11.32
N MET A 159 0.76 -19.28 -10.30
CA MET A 159 1.96 -19.90 -9.72
C MET A 159 2.49 -21.07 -10.55
N PHE A 160 1.61 -21.79 -11.25
CA PHE A 160 2.00 -22.87 -12.15
C PHE A 160 2.28 -22.31 -13.54
N LEU A 161 3.45 -22.64 -14.08
CA LEU A 161 3.74 -22.39 -15.50
C LEU A 161 2.83 -23.27 -16.36
N LYS A 162 2.29 -22.70 -17.44
CA LYS A 162 1.54 -23.48 -18.42
C LYS A 162 2.41 -24.60 -18.96
N THR A 163 1.97 -25.83 -18.72
CA THR A 163 2.61 -27.04 -19.25
C THR A 163 1.63 -27.80 -20.12
N GLU A 164 2.14 -28.51 -21.11
CA GLU A 164 1.35 -29.46 -21.88
C GLU A 164 1.15 -30.71 -21.05
N GLY A 165 -0.05 -31.27 -21.08
CA GLY A 165 -0.35 -32.49 -20.33
C GLY A 165 -1.83 -32.79 -20.23
N TYR A 166 -2.19 -33.51 -19.17
CA TYR A 166 -3.56 -33.95 -18.95
C TYR A 166 -4.53 -32.75 -18.83
N LYS A 167 -5.61 -32.83 -19.58
CA LYS A 167 -6.74 -31.90 -19.51
C LYS A 167 -7.99 -32.69 -19.15
N GLN A 168 -8.65 -32.24 -18.10
CA GLN A 168 -9.96 -32.82 -17.76
C GLN A 168 -10.96 -32.41 -18.84
N GLU A 169 -11.65 -33.38 -19.42
CA GLU A 169 -12.80 -33.12 -20.30
C GLU A 169 -13.87 -32.42 -19.45
N GLN A 170 -14.20 -31.19 -19.86
CA GLN A 170 -15.38 -30.56 -19.27
C GLN A 170 -16.58 -31.37 -19.62
N PRO A 171 -17.47 -31.71 -18.65
CA PRO A 171 -18.74 -32.28 -18.98
C PRO A 171 -19.45 -31.33 -19.93
N VAL A 172 -19.66 -31.76 -21.15
CA VAL A 172 -20.48 -31.00 -22.09
C VAL A 172 -21.84 -30.91 -21.45
N VAL A 173 -22.18 -29.79 -20.88
CA VAL A 173 -23.57 -29.50 -20.52
C VAL A 173 -24.24 -29.21 -21.84
N THR A 174 -24.63 -30.28 -22.53
CA THR A 174 -25.66 -30.23 -23.55
C THR A 174 -26.93 -29.85 -22.81
N ALA A 175 -27.23 -28.58 -22.80
CA ALA A 175 -28.58 -28.13 -22.56
C ALA A 175 -29.38 -28.63 -23.74
N GLU A 176 -29.87 -29.85 -23.67
CA GLU A 176 -30.96 -30.27 -24.52
C GLU A 176 -32.15 -29.40 -24.16
N PRO A 177 -32.70 -28.65 -25.09
CA PRO A 177 -34.02 -28.12 -24.92
C PRO A 177 -34.97 -29.35 -24.98
N SER A 178 -35.40 -29.83 -23.84
CA SER A 178 -36.47 -30.78 -23.81
C SER A 178 -37.76 -30.09 -24.23
N SER A 179 -37.95 -30.01 -25.50
CA SER A 179 -39.28 -29.78 -26.05
C SER A 179 -40.03 -31.10 -26.03
N TYR A 180 -40.45 -31.50 -24.86
CA TYR A 180 -41.55 -32.47 -24.75
C TYR A 180 -42.85 -31.68 -24.89
N GLU A 181 -43.34 -31.60 -26.11
CA GLU A 181 -44.76 -31.42 -26.35
C GLU A 181 -45.41 -32.79 -26.12
N PRO A 182 -46.31 -32.95 -25.17
CA PRO A 182 -47.17 -34.14 -25.12
C PRO A 182 -48.21 -33.98 -26.21
N SER A 183 -48.07 -34.74 -27.28
CA SER A 183 -49.14 -34.96 -28.21
C SER A 183 -50.20 -35.79 -27.52
N TYR A 184 -51.29 -35.17 -27.10
CA TYR A 184 -52.49 -35.88 -26.75
C TYR A 184 -53.22 -36.28 -28.06
N GLU A 185 -53.03 -37.49 -28.48
CA GLU A 185 -53.94 -38.08 -29.39
C GLU A 185 -55.20 -38.40 -28.59
N VAL A 186 -56.25 -37.71 -28.94
CA VAL A 186 -57.60 -38.04 -28.48
C VAL A 186 -58.19 -39.05 -29.51
N ASP A 187 -58.12 -40.32 -29.15
CA ASP A 187 -58.91 -41.32 -29.85
C ASP A 187 -60.38 -41.31 -29.37
N PHE A 188 -61.22 -41.14 -30.34
CA PHE A 188 -62.65 -41.33 -30.15
C PHE A 188 -63.07 -42.79 -30.50
#